data_6d975909b0c825cb676e5ab29657d3a7
#
_entry.id   6d975909b0c825cb676e5ab29657d3a7
#
_cell.length_a   1.000
_cell.length_b   1.000
_cell.length_c   1.000
_cell.angle_alpha   90.00
_cell.angle_beta   90.00
_cell.angle_gamma   90.00
#
_symmetry.space_group_name_H-M   'P 1'
#
loop_
_entity.id
_entity.type
_entity.pdbx_description
1 polymer ?
#
loop_
_entity_poly.entity_id
_entity_poly.type
_entity_poly.pdbx_seq_one_letter_code
_entity_poly.pdbx_strand_id
1 'polypeptide(L)'
;MYCYNISEMDTQDIKKNIEKLEVEEILKENPSRFTLFPIKYKEVWKMYKKAEASFWTAEEMDLSKDKNDFNSLNENEQYFIKNILAFFAGADGIVGENLITNFTGEVQIPEARCFYGFQLAIENIHSEVYSLLIETLVSDSKEKHTLFNAIEEIPCVKRKAEWALKWFNRENSFAARLVAFAIVEGIFFSGSFCAIFWLKKRGLMPGLTFSNELISRDEGMHTDFAVLMYSMLSHKLNKEQIYQIVREAVLIEKEFINDSIPCAMIGMNSSLMAEYIEFVADRLIYQLGYPKIYNTTNPFNFMQLISMENKTNFFEKRVGEYSLASIDNETINENKTENLEFNDVF
;
A
#
# COMPACT_ATOMS: atom_id res chain seq x y z
N MET A 1 56.93 3.01 22.59
CA MET A 1 55.55 3.41 22.97
C MET A 1 55.22 4.64 22.14
N TYR A 2 54.70 4.45 20.92
CA TYR A 2 54.27 5.56 20.05
C TYR A 2 52.75 5.69 20.11
N CYS A 3 52.33 6.73 20.80
CA CYS A 3 50.92 7.15 20.73
C CYS A 3 50.72 7.88 19.40
N TYR A 4 49.96 7.29 18.49
CA TYR A 4 49.45 8.01 17.34
C TYR A 4 48.35 8.96 17.81
N ASN A 5 48.60 10.26 17.76
CA ASN A 5 47.63 11.29 17.83
C ASN A 5 46.75 11.19 16.57
N ILE A 6 45.54 10.66 16.69
CA ILE A 6 44.51 10.80 15.69
C ILE A 6 44.08 12.24 15.71
N SER A 7 44.53 13.00 14.71
CA SER A 7 44.31 14.44 14.63
C SER A 7 42.84 14.76 14.37
N GLU A 8 42.37 15.89 14.95
CA GLU A 8 41.04 16.44 14.71
C GLU A 8 40.71 16.66 13.20
N MET A 9 41.72 16.66 12.35
CA MET A 9 41.60 16.74 10.89
C MET A 9 40.91 15.50 10.29
N ASP A 10 41.15 14.28 10.81
CA ASP A 10 40.52 13.06 10.28
C ASP A 10 39.01 12.99 10.53
N THR A 11 38.55 13.57 11.64
CA THR A 11 37.13 13.61 11.98
C THR A 11 36.36 14.65 11.16
N GLN A 12 36.99 15.74 10.76
CA GLN A 12 36.37 16.73 9.87
C GLN A 12 36.31 16.24 8.42
N ASP A 13 37.34 15.51 7.96
CA ASP A 13 37.37 14.90 6.62
C ASP A 13 36.41 13.72 6.52
N ILE A 14 36.23 12.96 7.59
CA ILE A 14 35.21 11.90 7.68
C ILE A 14 33.80 12.54 7.70
N LYS A 15 33.57 13.61 8.48
CA LYS A 15 32.31 14.36 8.44
C LYS A 15 32.03 14.99 7.09
N LYS A 16 33.03 15.60 6.43
CA LYS A 16 32.92 16.13 5.07
C LYS A 16 32.68 15.06 4.01
N ASN A 17 33.22 13.85 4.20
CA ASN A 17 32.96 12.72 3.31
C ASN A 17 31.59 12.07 3.59
N ILE A 18 31.07 12.13 4.80
CA ILE A 18 29.68 11.75 5.13
C ILE A 18 28.68 12.79 4.61
N GLU A 19 29.01 14.07 4.63
CA GLU A 19 28.21 15.15 4.02
C GLU A 19 28.22 15.12 2.49
N LYS A 20 29.15 14.38 1.86
CA LYS A 20 29.20 14.14 0.41
C LYS A 20 28.48 12.88 -0.05
N LEU A 21 27.76 12.15 0.78
CA LEU A 21 26.71 11.27 0.31
C LEU A 21 25.68 12.16 -0.41
N GLU A 22 25.70 12.12 -1.73
CA GLU A 22 24.78 12.93 -2.54
C GLU A 22 23.34 12.66 -2.07
N VAL A 23 22.72 13.69 -1.49
CA VAL A 23 21.33 13.64 -1.07
C VAL A 23 20.49 13.32 -2.31
N GLU A 24 19.58 12.36 -2.20
CA GLU A 24 18.64 12.04 -3.28
C GLU A 24 17.94 13.30 -3.80
N GLU A 25 17.85 13.44 -5.12
CA GLU A 25 17.28 14.64 -5.77
C GLU A 25 15.88 14.96 -5.27
N ILE A 26 15.07 13.92 -5.02
CA ILE A 26 13.68 14.06 -4.54
C ILE A 26 13.58 14.53 -3.09
N LEU A 27 14.68 14.45 -2.33
CA LEU A 27 14.78 14.88 -0.94
C LEU A 27 15.50 16.22 -0.76
N LYS A 28 16.13 16.75 -1.84
CA LYS A 28 16.82 18.04 -1.77
C LYS A 28 15.82 19.16 -1.50
N GLU A 29 16.20 20.09 -0.62
CA GLU A 29 15.39 21.25 -0.35
C GLU A 29 15.03 21.98 -1.67
N ASN A 30 13.74 22.16 -1.88
CA ASN A 30 13.20 22.82 -3.05
C ASN A 30 12.43 24.08 -2.64
N PRO A 31 12.98 25.28 -2.91
CA PRO A 31 12.28 26.54 -2.61
C PRO A 31 10.93 26.66 -3.34
N SER A 32 10.80 26.00 -4.50
CA SER A 32 9.56 26.00 -5.31
C SER A 32 8.52 24.96 -4.82
N ARG A 33 8.79 24.22 -3.77
CA ARG A 33 7.86 23.15 -3.26
C ARG A 33 6.50 23.67 -2.80
N PHE A 34 6.35 24.94 -2.60
CA PHE A 34 5.09 25.59 -2.20
C PHE A 34 4.20 25.92 -3.37
N THR A 35 4.70 25.79 -4.61
CA THR A 35 3.98 26.07 -5.84
C THR A 35 3.89 24.80 -6.68
N LEU A 36 2.67 24.40 -7.05
CA LEU A 36 2.47 23.18 -7.81
C LEU A 36 2.88 23.30 -9.28
N PHE A 37 2.60 24.44 -9.88
CA PHE A 37 2.89 24.66 -11.29
C PHE A 37 4.19 25.48 -11.51
N PRO A 38 4.91 25.21 -12.60
CA PRO A 38 4.63 24.22 -13.63
C PRO A 38 4.95 22.80 -13.17
N ILE A 39 4.17 21.81 -13.64
CA ILE A 39 4.39 20.40 -13.35
C ILE A 39 5.73 19.94 -13.95
N LYS A 40 6.63 19.47 -13.09
CA LYS A 40 7.96 18.95 -13.48
C LYS A 40 7.98 17.44 -13.62
N TYR A 41 7.35 16.74 -12.71
CA TYR A 41 7.35 15.27 -12.62
C TYR A 41 6.01 14.72 -13.13
N LYS A 42 5.88 14.69 -14.47
CA LYS A 42 4.62 14.35 -15.16
C LYS A 42 4.07 12.98 -14.77
N GLU A 43 4.93 11.96 -14.60
CA GLU A 43 4.48 10.60 -14.23
C GLU A 43 3.97 10.56 -12.78
N VAL A 44 4.62 11.28 -11.87
CA VAL A 44 4.15 11.45 -10.48
C VAL A 44 2.79 12.15 -10.47
N TRP A 45 2.65 13.22 -11.26
CA TRP A 45 1.39 13.95 -11.40
C TRP A 45 0.26 13.09 -11.97
N LYS A 46 0.54 12.28 -12.99
CA LYS A 46 -0.45 11.33 -13.55
C LYS A 46 -0.93 10.32 -12.50
N MET A 47 -0.02 9.82 -11.66
CA MET A 47 -0.39 8.92 -10.57
C MET A 47 -1.33 9.59 -9.56
N TYR A 48 -1.02 10.83 -9.14
CA TYR A 48 -1.91 11.61 -8.29
C TYR A 48 -3.29 11.80 -8.94
N LYS A 49 -3.37 12.22 -10.20
CA LYS A 49 -4.66 12.41 -10.89
C LYS A 49 -5.45 11.11 -11.07
N LYS A 50 -4.76 9.98 -11.23
CA LYS A 50 -5.40 8.65 -11.26
C LYS A 50 -5.99 8.29 -9.89
N ALA A 51 -5.24 8.53 -8.81
CA ALA A 51 -5.72 8.29 -7.45
C ALA A 51 -6.92 9.18 -7.11
N GLU A 52 -6.83 10.49 -7.40
CA GLU A 52 -7.93 11.45 -7.20
C GLU A 52 -9.21 11.05 -7.96
N ALA A 53 -9.07 10.58 -9.21
CA ALA A 53 -10.21 10.13 -10.02
C ALA A 53 -10.87 8.83 -9.48
N SER A 54 -10.19 8.10 -8.61
CA SER A 54 -10.70 6.88 -7.98
C SER A 54 -11.29 7.11 -6.57
N PHE A 55 -11.44 8.34 -6.13
CA PHE A 55 -11.98 8.68 -4.81
C PHE A 55 -13.37 8.06 -4.55
N TRP A 56 -13.57 7.59 -3.34
CA TRP A 56 -14.82 7.03 -2.83
C TRP A 56 -14.92 7.28 -1.31
N THR A 57 -16.06 7.00 -0.71
CA THR A 57 -16.30 7.20 0.73
C THR A 57 -16.91 5.97 1.39
N ALA A 58 -16.80 5.89 2.72
CA ALA A 58 -17.32 4.77 3.50
C ALA A 58 -18.84 4.60 3.37
N GLU A 59 -19.60 5.69 3.11
CA GLU A 59 -21.02 5.67 2.89
C GLU A 59 -21.47 4.93 1.63
N GLU A 60 -20.56 4.63 0.71
CA GLU A 60 -20.85 3.82 -0.48
C GLU A 60 -20.99 2.32 -0.14
N MET A 61 -20.64 1.90 1.10
CA MET A 61 -20.66 0.51 1.52
C MET A 61 -22.02 0.12 2.11
N ASP A 62 -22.72 -0.82 1.48
CA ASP A 62 -23.93 -1.44 2.01
C ASP A 62 -23.58 -2.74 2.77
N LEU A 63 -23.52 -2.65 4.10
CA LEU A 63 -23.23 -3.78 5.00
C LEU A 63 -24.50 -4.53 5.47
N SER A 64 -25.69 -4.19 4.97
CA SER A 64 -26.97 -4.69 5.47
C SER A 64 -27.10 -6.22 5.41
N LYS A 65 -26.46 -6.88 4.46
CA LYS A 65 -26.47 -8.34 4.29
C LYS A 65 -25.34 -9.04 5.00
N ASP A 66 -24.22 -8.34 5.24
CA ASP A 66 -22.96 -8.94 5.69
C ASP A 66 -23.08 -9.61 7.06
N LYS A 67 -23.87 -9.04 7.98
CA LYS A 67 -24.11 -9.64 9.30
C LYS A 67 -24.75 -11.02 9.22
N ASN A 68 -25.74 -11.18 8.35
CA ASN A 68 -26.44 -12.47 8.19
C ASN A 68 -25.53 -13.50 7.53
N ASP A 69 -24.82 -13.08 6.48
CA ASP A 69 -23.85 -13.95 5.79
C ASP A 69 -22.74 -14.39 6.75
N PHE A 70 -22.18 -13.45 7.52
CA PHE A 70 -21.15 -13.73 8.52
C PHE A 70 -21.63 -14.76 9.58
N ASN A 71 -22.85 -14.60 10.09
CA ASN A 71 -23.42 -15.52 11.06
C ASN A 71 -23.69 -16.93 10.47
N SER A 72 -23.81 -17.05 9.15
CA SER A 72 -23.96 -18.33 8.45
C SER A 72 -22.66 -19.08 8.23
N LEU A 73 -21.53 -18.40 8.38
CA LEU A 73 -20.20 -18.97 8.25
C LEU A 73 -19.88 -19.87 9.46
N ASN A 74 -19.01 -20.86 9.25
CA ASN A 74 -18.49 -21.65 10.37
C ASN A 74 -17.52 -20.83 11.25
N GLU A 75 -17.25 -21.30 12.46
CA GLU A 75 -16.42 -20.60 13.44
C GLU A 75 -15.00 -20.28 12.92
N ASN A 76 -14.41 -21.16 12.11
CA ASN A 76 -13.09 -20.94 11.54
C ASN A 76 -13.10 -19.82 10.47
N GLU A 77 -14.13 -19.76 9.66
CA GLU A 77 -14.31 -18.71 8.67
C GLU A 77 -14.56 -17.35 9.34
N GLN A 78 -15.38 -17.33 10.40
CA GLN A 78 -15.60 -16.12 11.20
C GLN A 78 -14.31 -15.66 11.90
N TYR A 79 -13.57 -16.58 12.50
CA TYR A 79 -12.28 -16.28 13.13
C TYR A 79 -11.30 -15.67 12.13
N PHE A 80 -11.20 -16.26 10.95
CA PHE A 80 -10.33 -15.78 9.88
C PHE A 80 -10.70 -14.34 9.44
N ILE A 81 -11.98 -14.08 9.16
CA ILE A 81 -12.44 -12.74 8.76
C ILE A 81 -12.12 -11.71 9.85
N LYS A 82 -12.39 -12.06 11.13
CA LYS A 82 -12.08 -11.15 12.25
C LYS A 82 -10.60 -10.81 12.34
N ASN A 83 -9.70 -11.77 12.16
CA ASN A 83 -8.26 -11.52 12.19
C ASN A 83 -7.79 -10.65 11.00
N ILE A 84 -8.35 -10.85 9.79
CA ILE A 84 -8.07 -9.98 8.64
C ILE A 84 -8.50 -8.55 8.92
N LEU A 85 -9.73 -8.34 9.38
CA LEU A 85 -10.24 -7.00 9.68
C LEU A 85 -9.44 -6.32 10.78
N ALA A 86 -9.05 -7.07 11.81
CA ALA A 86 -8.21 -6.59 12.89
C ALA A 86 -6.81 -6.17 12.40
N PHE A 87 -6.22 -6.96 11.49
CA PHE A 87 -4.96 -6.61 10.85
C PHE A 87 -5.09 -5.32 10.02
N PHE A 88 -6.09 -5.22 9.17
CA PHE A 88 -6.30 -4.04 8.33
C PHE A 88 -6.51 -2.77 9.18
N ALA A 89 -7.40 -2.82 10.17
CA ALA A 89 -7.66 -1.67 11.04
C ALA A 89 -6.40 -1.15 11.76
N GLY A 90 -5.45 -2.04 12.08
CA GLY A 90 -4.19 -1.64 12.70
C GLY A 90 -3.11 -1.21 11.69
N ALA A 91 -3.07 -1.86 10.53
CA ALA A 91 -2.05 -1.61 9.51
C ALA A 91 -2.17 -0.22 8.90
N ASP A 92 -3.38 0.23 8.56
CA ASP A 92 -3.63 1.57 7.99
C ASP A 92 -3.19 2.69 8.94
N GLY A 93 -3.33 2.47 10.25
CA GLY A 93 -2.80 3.40 11.24
C GLY A 93 -1.26 3.54 11.19
N ILE A 94 -0.54 2.43 11.00
CA ILE A 94 0.93 2.42 10.87
C ILE A 94 1.34 3.05 9.54
N VAL A 95 0.63 2.77 8.45
CA VAL A 95 0.83 3.38 7.13
C VAL A 95 0.64 4.89 7.21
N GLY A 96 -0.48 5.35 7.75
CA GLY A 96 -0.79 6.76 7.92
C GLY A 96 0.24 7.50 8.77
N GLU A 97 0.68 6.91 9.89
CA GLU A 97 1.74 7.49 10.75
C GLU A 97 3.06 7.64 9.97
N ASN A 98 3.44 6.63 9.18
CA ASN A 98 4.65 6.70 8.36
C ASN A 98 4.54 7.78 7.25
N LEU A 99 3.38 7.93 6.62
CA LEU A 99 3.14 8.98 5.62
C LEU A 99 3.31 10.38 6.23
N ILE A 100 2.74 10.61 7.41
CA ILE A 100 2.79 11.90 8.11
C ILE A 100 4.21 12.20 8.59
N THR A 101 4.83 11.26 9.30
CA THR A 101 6.09 11.52 10.00
C THR A 101 7.29 11.47 9.07
N ASN A 102 7.25 10.70 8.00
CA ASN A 102 8.37 10.46 7.11
C ASN A 102 8.14 11.06 5.71
N PHE A 103 7.42 10.38 4.83
CA PHE A 103 7.45 10.68 3.40
C PHE A 103 6.92 12.06 3.03
N THR A 104 5.82 12.52 3.64
CA THR A 104 5.25 13.84 3.37
C THR A 104 6.20 14.98 3.76
N GLY A 105 6.97 14.79 4.83
CA GLY A 105 7.96 15.77 5.29
C GLY A 105 9.28 15.74 4.53
N GLU A 106 9.76 14.54 4.17
CA GLU A 106 11.08 14.33 3.56
C GLU A 106 11.09 14.60 2.07
N VAL A 107 10.04 14.19 1.33
CA VAL A 107 9.97 14.37 -0.12
C VAL A 107 9.66 15.82 -0.46
N GLN A 108 10.53 16.45 -1.29
CA GLN A 108 10.46 17.86 -1.64
C GLN A 108 9.85 18.14 -3.01
N ILE A 109 9.23 17.14 -3.64
CA ILE A 109 8.55 17.25 -4.92
C ILE A 109 7.07 17.57 -4.68
N PRO A 110 6.53 18.73 -5.17
CA PRO A 110 5.13 19.11 -4.96
C PRO A 110 4.13 18.06 -5.44
N GLU A 111 4.36 17.48 -6.61
CA GLU A 111 3.50 16.45 -7.22
C GLU A 111 3.41 15.18 -6.34
N ALA A 112 4.55 14.76 -5.75
CA ALA A 112 4.56 13.61 -4.84
C ALA A 112 3.86 13.91 -3.52
N ARG A 113 3.99 15.14 -3.00
CA ARG A 113 3.27 15.57 -1.79
C ARG A 113 1.76 15.61 -2.01
N CYS A 114 1.29 15.94 -3.20
CA CYS A 114 -0.13 15.83 -3.55
C CYS A 114 -0.60 14.37 -3.47
N PHE A 115 0.19 13.43 -4.01
CA PHE A 115 -0.16 12.00 -3.95
C PHE A 115 -0.18 11.50 -2.49
N TYR A 116 0.86 11.75 -1.71
CA TYR A 116 0.91 11.31 -0.30
C TYR A 116 -0.20 11.93 0.55
N GLY A 117 -0.56 13.19 0.31
CA GLY A 117 -1.69 13.83 0.99
C GLY A 117 -3.02 13.18 0.65
N PHE A 118 -3.22 12.78 -0.60
CA PHE A 118 -4.40 12.06 -1.05
C PHE A 118 -4.40 10.60 -0.53
N GLN A 119 -3.26 9.92 -0.58
CA GLN A 119 -3.10 8.58 0.01
C GLN A 119 -3.49 8.59 1.49
N LEU A 120 -2.98 9.54 2.27
CA LEU A 120 -3.35 9.66 3.68
C LEU A 120 -4.86 9.86 3.88
N ALA A 121 -5.51 10.63 3.01
CA ALA A 121 -6.96 10.83 3.09
C ALA A 121 -7.74 9.54 2.79
N ILE A 122 -7.29 8.74 1.82
CA ILE A 122 -7.96 7.48 1.48
C ILE A 122 -7.70 6.39 2.53
N GLU A 123 -6.51 6.36 3.17
CA GLU A 123 -6.22 5.46 4.30
C GLU A 123 -7.17 5.70 5.49
N ASN A 124 -7.55 6.95 5.75
CA ASN A 124 -8.55 7.24 6.77
C ASN A 124 -9.92 6.62 6.41
N ILE A 125 -10.29 6.60 5.12
CA ILE A 125 -11.54 5.98 4.65
C ILE A 125 -11.44 4.45 4.76
N HIS A 126 -10.30 3.85 4.41
CA HIS A 126 -10.05 2.41 4.61
C HIS A 126 -10.22 2.02 6.09
N SER A 127 -9.58 2.74 6.98
CA SER A 127 -9.66 2.53 8.43
C SER A 127 -11.09 2.67 8.97
N GLU A 128 -11.86 3.64 8.47
CA GLU A 128 -13.29 3.80 8.80
C GLU A 128 -14.09 2.59 8.36
N VAL A 129 -13.92 2.11 7.13
CA VAL A 129 -14.63 0.93 6.59
C VAL A 129 -14.32 -0.32 7.40
N TYR A 130 -13.05 -0.58 7.75
CA TYR A 130 -12.70 -1.73 8.57
C TYR A 130 -13.28 -1.64 9.97
N SER A 131 -13.33 -0.45 10.54
CA SER A 131 -13.96 -0.20 11.84
C SER A 131 -15.47 -0.46 11.78
N LEU A 132 -16.15 0.02 10.75
CA LEU A 132 -17.59 -0.24 10.53
C LEU A 132 -17.88 -1.73 10.33
N LEU A 133 -17.03 -2.46 9.63
CA LEU A 133 -17.13 -3.91 9.47
C LEU A 133 -17.00 -4.63 10.81
N ILE A 134 -15.99 -4.30 11.63
CA ILE A 134 -15.83 -4.89 12.97
C ILE A 134 -17.05 -4.57 13.83
N GLU A 135 -17.51 -3.32 13.85
CA GLU A 135 -18.72 -2.90 14.60
C GLU A 135 -19.98 -3.65 14.17
N THR A 136 -20.14 -3.89 12.87
CA THR A 136 -21.29 -4.59 12.30
C THR A 136 -21.25 -6.08 12.57
N LEU A 137 -20.10 -6.73 12.38
CA LEU A 137 -19.99 -8.18 12.39
C LEU A 137 -19.86 -8.75 13.80
N VAL A 138 -19.10 -8.09 14.67
CA VAL A 138 -18.79 -8.57 16.02
C VAL A 138 -19.77 -7.97 17.03
N SER A 139 -20.41 -8.80 17.82
CA SER A 139 -21.40 -8.34 18.82
C SER A 139 -20.81 -8.24 20.23
N ASP A 140 -19.80 -9.06 20.55
CA ASP A 140 -19.18 -9.09 21.87
C ASP A 140 -18.21 -7.92 22.06
N SER A 141 -18.43 -7.12 23.11
CA SER A 141 -17.64 -5.91 23.36
C SER A 141 -16.18 -6.18 23.74
N LYS A 142 -15.89 -7.34 24.36
CA LYS A 142 -14.51 -7.70 24.72
C LYS A 142 -13.75 -8.14 23.47
N GLU A 143 -14.41 -8.94 22.62
CA GLU A 143 -13.84 -9.35 21.34
C GLU A 143 -13.56 -8.14 20.45
N LYS A 144 -14.50 -7.17 20.35
CA LYS A 144 -14.25 -5.91 19.64
C LYS A 144 -13.02 -5.17 20.16
N HIS A 145 -12.91 -5.08 21.49
CA HIS A 145 -11.75 -4.43 22.13
C HIS A 145 -10.44 -5.10 21.70
N THR A 146 -10.38 -6.43 21.74
CA THR A 146 -9.20 -7.19 21.27
C THR A 146 -8.90 -6.94 19.80
N LEU A 147 -9.93 -6.90 18.94
CA LEU A 147 -9.73 -6.66 17.50
C LEU A 147 -9.23 -5.24 17.21
N PHE A 148 -9.74 -4.24 17.90
CA PHE A 148 -9.25 -2.85 17.77
C PHE A 148 -7.86 -2.63 18.39
N ASN A 149 -7.41 -3.53 19.26
CA ASN A 149 -6.06 -3.50 19.83
C ASN A 149 -5.17 -4.64 19.29
N ALA A 150 -5.46 -5.11 18.08
CA ALA A 150 -4.83 -6.31 17.50
C ALA A 150 -3.31 -6.24 17.42
N ILE A 151 -2.74 -5.05 17.21
CA ILE A 151 -1.28 -4.84 17.19
C ILE A 151 -0.63 -5.27 18.51
N GLU A 152 -1.31 -5.10 19.64
CA GLU A 152 -0.80 -5.49 20.95
C GLU A 152 -1.26 -6.89 21.39
N GLU A 153 -2.49 -7.26 21.04
CA GLU A 153 -3.16 -8.43 21.58
C GLU A 153 -3.11 -9.68 20.68
N ILE A 154 -2.94 -9.52 19.36
CA ILE A 154 -2.93 -10.64 18.40
C ILE A 154 -1.51 -10.90 17.89
N PRO A 155 -0.84 -12.00 18.27
CA PRO A 155 0.59 -12.20 18.00
C PRO A 155 0.98 -12.15 16.51
N CYS A 156 0.18 -12.69 15.61
CA CYS A 156 0.48 -12.68 14.18
C CYS A 156 0.32 -11.27 13.56
N VAL A 157 -0.62 -10.46 14.06
CA VAL A 157 -0.76 -9.03 13.67
C VAL A 157 0.41 -8.23 14.22
N LYS A 158 0.78 -8.45 15.47
CA LYS A 158 1.92 -7.79 16.13
C LYS A 158 3.21 -7.97 15.35
N ARG A 159 3.52 -9.19 14.90
CA ARG A 159 4.74 -9.46 14.11
C ARG A 159 4.81 -8.63 12.83
N LYS A 160 3.69 -8.47 12.10
CA LYS A 160 3.62 -7.61 10.89
C LYS A 160 3.85 -6.15 11.26
N ALA A 161 3.23 -5.66 12.32
CA ALA A 161 3.38 -4.30 12.82
C ALA A 161 4.82 -4.01 13.28
N GLU A 162 5.43 -4.89 14.07
CA GLU A 162 6.83 -4.75 14.51
C GLU A 162 7.81 -4.71 13.33
N TRP A 163 7.57 -5.53 12.29
CA TRP A 163 8.38 -5.50 11.08
C TRP A 163 8.25 -4.15 10.35
N ALA A 164 7.03 -3.64 10.17
CA ALA A 164 6.78 -2.36 9.53
C ALA A 164 7.46 -1.21 10.30
N LEU A 165 7.25 -1.13 11.61
CA LEU A 165 7.85 -0.11 12.46
C LEU A 165 9.38 -0.17 12.46
N LYS A 166 9.98 -1.38 12.48
CA LYS A 166 11.43 -1.58 12.35
C LYS A 166 11.97 -0.96 11.06
N TRP A 167 11.32 -1.25 9.93
CA TRP A 167 11.81 -0.81 8.63
C TRP A 167 11.48 0.64 8.30
N PHE A 168 10.40 1.22 8.86
CA PHE A 168 10.03 2.63 8.71
C PHE A 168 10.88 3.58 9.55
N ASN A 169 11.66 3.06 10.50
CA ASN A 169 12.54 3.86 11.33
C ASN A 169 13.54 4.66 10.46
N ARG A 170 13.74 5.94 10.80
CA ARG A 170 14.64 6.86 10.09
C ARG A 170 16.13 6.47 10.15
N GLU A 171 16.50 5.53 10.98
CA GLU A 171 17.83 4.94 10.97
C GLU A 171 18.10 4.13 9.68
N ASN A 172 17.05 3.65 9.03
CA ASN A 172 17.14 3.03 7.72
C ASN A 172 17.22 4.08 6.61
N SER A 173 17.92 3.76 5.52
CA SER A 173 17.98 4.64 4.35
C SER A 173 16.58 4.90 3.78
N PHE A 174 16.39 6.05 3.12
CA PHE A 174 15.13 6.36 2.45
C PHE A 174 14.72 5.26 1.46
N ALA A 175 15.68 4.71 0.71
CA ALA A 175 15.45 3.61 -0.22
C ALA A 175 14.91 2.36 0.48
N ALA A 176 15.46 1.98 1.65
CA ALA A 176 15.00 0.83 2.42
C ALA A 176 13.58 1.05 2.98
N ARG A 177 13.30 2.24 3.50
CA ARG A 177 11.97 2.61 4.01
C ARG A 177 10.91 2.61 2.91
N LEU A 178 11.26 3.08 1.73
CA LEU A 178 10.36 3.10 0.57
C LEU A 178 10.06 1.68 0.05
N VAL A 179 11.07 0.81 0.02
CA VAL A 179 10.87 -0.62 -0.31
C VAL A 179 10.00 -1.32 0.74
N ALA A 180 10.26 -1.06 2.02
CA ALA A 180 9.44 -1.62 3.10
C ALA A 180 7.98 -1.13 3.01
N PHE A 181 7.78 0.12 2.65
CA PHE A 181 6.45 0.66 2.40
C PHE A 181 5.73 -0.05 1.25
N ALA A 182 6.40 -0.22 0.11
CA ALA A 182 5.86 -0.98 -1.01
C ALA A 182 5.55 -2.45 -0.65
N ILE A 183 6.29 -3.03 0.30
CA ILE A 183 6.05 -4.38 0.82
C ILE A 183 4.80 -4.42 1.70
N VAL A 184 4.61 -3.45 2.58
CA VAL A 184 3.39 -3.38 3.42
C VAL A 184 2.16 -3.29 2.52
N GLU A 185 2.13 -2.35 1.58
CA GLU A 185 1.01 -2.13 0.66
C GLU A 185 0.80 -3.30 -0.32
N GLY A 186 1.89 -3.86 -0.85
CA GLY A 186 1.84 -4.85 -1.93
C GLY A 186 1.85 -6.31 -1.47
N ILE A 187 2.51 -6.64 -0.34
CA ILE A 187 2.67 -8.03 0.12
C ILE A 187 1.82 -8.32 1.36
N PHE A 188 1.91 -7.47 2.40
CA PHE A 188 1.23 -7.76 3.68
C PHE A 188 -0.29 -7.72 3.60
N PHE A 189 -0.85 -7.07 2.61
CA PHE A 189 -2.30 -7.07 2.36
C PHE A 189 -2.74 -8.17 1.40
N SER A 190 -1.82 -8.71 0.60
CA SER A 190 -2.15 -9.56 -0.55
C SER A 190 -2.88 -10.86 -0.20
N GLY A 191 -2.45 -11.56 0.84
CA GLY A 191 -3.08 -12.79 1.30
C GLY A 191 -4.50 -12.55 1.82
N SER A 192 -4.68 -11.48 2.57
CA SER A 192 -5.98 -11.05 3.11
C SER A 192 -6.95 -10.65 2.00
N PHE A 193 -6.53 -9.85 1.03
CA PHE A 193 -7.36 -9.52 -0.13
C PHE A 193 -7.77 -10.75 -0.94
N CYS A 194 -6.83 -11.66 -1.20
CA CYS A 194 -7.11 -12.90 -1.90
C CYS A 194 -8.20 -13.72 -1.20
N ALA A 195 -8.14 -13.80 0.11
CA ALA A 195 -9.10 -14.53 0.91
C ALA A 195 -10.50 -13.88 0.90
N ILE A 196 -10.59 -12.57 0.94
CA ILE A 196 -11.88 -11.87 0.81
C ILE A 196 -12.45 -12.02 -0.61
N PHE A 197 -11.62 -11.98 -1.65
CA PHE A 197 -12.07 -12.27 -3.02
C PHE A 197 -12.58 -13.71 -3.20
N TRP A 198 -12.09 -14.65 -2.41
CA TRP A 198 -12.64 -15.99 -2.38
C TRP A 198 -14.07 -16.03 -1.78
N LEU A 199 -14.38 -15.18 -0.77
CA LEU A 199 -15.77 -14.99 -0.29
C LEU A 199 -16.64 -14.41 -1.39
N LYS A 200 -16.17 -13.45 -2.18
CA LYS A 200 -16.88 -12.92 -3.35
C LYS A 200 -17.25 -14.02 -4.34
N LYS A 201 -16.33 -14.92 -4.64
CA LYS A 201 -16.59 -16.09 -5.51
C LYS A 201 -17.72 -16.98 -4.98
N ARG A 202 -17.94 -17.00 -3.67
CA ARG A 202 -19.02 -17.74 -3.00
C ARG A 202 -20.33 -16.93 -2.94
N GLY A 203 -20.35 -15.68 -3.36
CA GLY A 203 -21.51 -14.79 -3.27
C GLY A 203 -21.88 -14.37 -1.86
N LEU A 204 -20.91 -14.32 -0.95
CA LEU A 204 -21.09 -13.99 0.47
C LEU A 204 -20.52 -12.61 0.81
N MET A 205 -21.15 -11.95 1.78
CA MET A 205 -20.70 -10.69 2.37
C MET A 205 -20.43 -9.60 1.30
N PRO A 206 -21.48 -9.16 0.58
CA PRO A 206 -21.35 -8.24 -0.55
C PRO A 206 -20.71 -6.89 -0.18
N GLY A 207 -20.96 -6.36 1.02
CA GLY A 207 -20.37 -5.12 1.48
C GLY A 207 -18.86 -5.28 1.71
N LEU A 208 -18.43 -6.30 2.45
CA LEU A 208 -17.01 -6.61 2.66
C LEU A 208 -16.29 -6.86 1.33
N THR A 209 -16.89 -7.63 0.43
CA THR A 209 -16.24 -7.96 -0.85
C THR A 209 -16.19 -6.78 -1.81
N PHE A 210 -17.17 -5.89 -1.77
CA PHE A 210 -17.13 -4.66 -2.56
C PHE A 210 -16.08 -3.67 -2.00
N SER A 211 -16.03 -3.46 -0.68
CA SER A 211 -14.97 -2.64 -0.09
C SER A 211 -13.59 -3.18 -0.43
N ASN A 212 -13.41 -4.50 -0.40
CA ASN A 212 -12.14 -5.15 -0.78
C ASN A 212 -11.72 -4.86 -2.23
N GLU A 213 -12.67 -4.69 -3.16
CA GLU A 213 -12.35 -4.30 -4.55
C GLU A 213 -11.80 -2.87 -4.61
N LEU A 214 -12.42 -1.95 -3.90
CA LEU A 214 -11.99 -0.56 -3.89
C LEU A 214 -10.66 -0.40 -3.15
N ILE A 215 -10.53 -0.98 -1.98
CA ILE A 215 -9.33 -0.88 -1.16
C ILE A 215 -8.14 -1.58 -1.84
N SER A 216 -8.29 -2.81 -2.33
CA SER A 216 -7.18 -3.50 -3.01
C SER A 216 -6.71 -2.81 -4.30
N ARG A 217 -7.60 -2.07 -4.98
CA ARG A 217 -7.24 -1.20 -6.09
C ARG A 217 -6.38 -0.02 -5.63
N ASP A 218 -6.76 0.61 -4.53
CA ASP A 218 -6.05 1.76 -3.97
C ASP A 218 -4.67 1.33 -3.47
N GLU A 219 -4.56 0.21 -2.75
CA GLU A 219 -3.27 -0.36 -2.31
C GLU A 219 -2.35 -0.74 -3.48
N GLY A 220 -2.95 -1.21 -4.59
CA GLY A 220 -2.21 -1.42 -5.83
C GLY A 220 -1.62 -0.12 -6.39
N MET A 221 -2.35 1.00 -6.31
CA MET A 221 -1.84 2.32 -6.71
C MET A 221 -0.78 2.85 -5.74
N HIS A 222 -0.94 2.63 -4.44
CA HIS A 222 0.05 3.00 -3.42
C HIS A 222 1.38 2.25 -3.64
N THR A 223 1.30 0.95 -3.90
CA THR A 223 2.46 0.12 -4.26
C THR A 223 3.14 0.62 -5.54
N ASP A 224 2.37 0.86 -6.61
CA ASP A 224 2.89 1.35 -7.88
C ASP A 224 3.55 2.74 -7.71
N PHE A 225 2.99 3.59 -6.85
CA PHE A 225 3.58 4.89 -6.55
C PHE A 225 4.90 4.76 -5.78
N ALA A 226 4.97 3.88 -4.79
CA ALA A 226 6.21 3.61 -4.08
C ALA A 226 7.30 3.07 -5.02
N VAL A 227 6.96 2.19 -5.97
CA VAL A 227 7.86 1.70 -7.02
C VAL A 227 8.31 2.84 -7.95
N LEU A 228 7.41 3.73 -8.35
CA LEU A 228 7.76 4.91 -9.15
C LEU A 228 8.76 5.80 -8.40
N MET A 229 8.49 6.13 -7.14
CA MET A 229 9.39 6.93 -6.32
C MET A 229 10.74 6.25 -6.14
N TYR A 230 10.76 4.92 -5.91
CA TYR A 230 12.00 4.14 -5.86
C TYR A 230 12.79 4.18 -7.17
N SER A 231 12.10 4.16 -8.31
CA SER A 231 12.75 4.26 -9.63
C SER A 231 13.52 5.56 -9.83
N MET A 232 13.08 6.64 -9.17
CA MET A 232 13.68 7.98 -9.24
C MET A 232 14.91 8.15 -8.34
N LEU A 233 15.21 7.18 -7.46
CA LEU A 233 16.36 7.24 -6.58
C LEU A 233 17.68 7.01 -7.34
N SER A 234 18.70 7.79 -6.99
CA SER A 234 20.07 7.63 -7.47
C SER A 234 20.80 6.49 -6.74
N HIS A 235 20.51 6.32 -5.45
CA HIS A 235 21.14 5.33 -4.57
C HIS A 235 20.14 4.23 -4.19
N LYS A 236 20.05 3.23 -5.05
CA LYS A 236 19.18 2.07 -4.84
C LYS A 236 19.85 1.03 -3.96
N LEU A 237 19.06 0.21 -3.29
CA LEU A 237 19.56 -0.94 -2.55
C LEU A 237 20.22 -1.94 -3.49
N ASN A 238 21.19 -2.68 -2.99
CA ASN A 238 21.71 -3.80 -3.76
C ASN A 238 20.73 -4.99 -3.72
N LYS A 239 20.94 -5.96 -4.61
CA LYS A 239 20.06 -7.12 -4.78
C LYS A 239 19.88 -7.91 -3.49
N GLU A 240 20.95 -8.13 -2.75
CA GLU A 240 20.97 -8.92 -1.51
C GLU A 240 20.13 -8.26 -0.42
N GLN A 241 20.20 -6.93 -0.30
CA GLN A 241 19.38 -6.14 0.62
C GLN A 241 17.89 -6.26 0.28
N ILE A 242 17.51 -6.10 -1.00
CA ILE A 242 16.12 -6.28 -1.45
C ILE A 242 15.63 -7.68 -1.10
N TYR A 243 16.43 -8.70 -1.41
CA TYR A 243 16.06 -10.09 -1.18
C TYR A 243 15.91 -10.43 0.30
N GLN A 244 16.74 -9.85 1.16
CA GLN A 244 16.60 -10.00 2.61
C GLN A 244 15.28 -9.42 3.09
N ILE A 245 15.00 -8.16 2.76
CA ILE A 245 13.79 -7.45 3.20
C ILE A 245 12.53 -8.20 2.74
N VAL A 246 12.49 -8.61 1.47
CA VAL A 246 11.34 -9.33 0.91
C VAL A 246 11.17 -10.72 1.54
N ARG A 247 12.25 -11.48 1.75
CA ARG A 247 12.17 -12.81 2.37
C ARG A 247 11.66 -12.75 3.81
N GLU A 248 12.11 -11.77 4.59
CA GLU A 248 11.59 -11.52 5.95
C GLU A 248 10.07 -11.27 5.89
N ALA A 249 9.62 -10.41 5.01
CA ALA A 249 8.21 -10.07 4.88
C ALA A 249 7.36 -11.25 4.39
N VAL A 250 7.82 -11.99 3.38
CA VAL A 250 7.11 -13.18 2.86
C VAL A 250 6.97 -14.25 3.94
N LEU A 251 7.99 -14.45 4.77
CA LEU A 251 7.91 -15.39 5.89
C LEU A 251 6.82 -14.96 6.89
N ILE A 252 6.82 -13.70 7.29
CA ILE A 252 5.84 -13.14 8.23
C ILE A 252 4.42 -13.21 7.67
N GLU A 253 4.23 -12.90 6.37
CA GLU A 253 2.92 -12.99 5.73
C GLU A 253 2.41 -14.43 5.68
N LYS A 254 3.28 -15.39 5.36
CA LYS A 254 2.93 -16.82 5.39
C LYS A 254 2.56 -17.30 6.81
N GLU A 255 3.29 -16.84 7.82
CA GLU A 255 2.96 -17.13 9.22
C GLU A 255 1.60 -16.53 9.59
N PHE A 256 1.33 -15.27 9.25
CA PHE A 256 0.06 -14.61 9.47
C PHE A 256 -1.11 -15.40 8.86
N ILE A 257 -0.98 -15.80 7.60
CA ILE A 257 -2.00 -16.58 6.91
C ILE A 257 -2.19 -17.94 7.56
N ASN A 258 -1.13 -18.65 7.95
CA ASN A 258 -1.22 -19.93 8.63
C ASN A 258 -1.87 -19.82 10.01
N ASP A 259 -1.54 -18.79 10.78
CA ASP A 259 -2.09 -18.56 12.12
C ASP A 259 -3.56 -18.12 12.07
N SER A 260 -3.91 -17.37 11.02
CA SER A 260 -5.27 -16.82 10.83
C SER A 260 -6.20 -17.78 10.13
N ILE A 261 -5.70 -18.68 9.25
CA ILE A 261 -6.48 -19.70 8.57
C ILE A 261 -6.30 -21.04 9.28
N PRO A 262 -7.17 -21.41 10.21
CA PRO A 262 -7.13 -22.73 10.81
C PRO A 262 -7.60 -23.79 9.78
N CYS A 263 -6.64 -24.42 9.13
CA CYS A 263 -6.75 -25.61 8.28
C CYS A 263 -7.85 -25.66 7.22
N ALA A 264 -7.43 -25.82 5.95
CA ALA A 264 -8.23 -26.31 4.83
C ALA A 264 -9.68 -25.75 4.77
N MET A 265 -9.81 -24.45 4.72
CA MET A 265 -11.09 -23.84 4.35
C MET A 265 -11.42 -24.22 2.89
N ILE A 266 -12.68 -24.41 2.59
CA ILE A 266 -13.22 -24.96 1.35
C ILE A 266 -12.56 -24.31 0.10
N GLY A 267 -11.58 -24.99 -0.50
CA GLY A 267 -10.92 -24.56 -1.74
C GLY A 267 -9.78 -23.55 -1.58
N MET A 268 -9.41 -23.18 -0.36
CA MET A 268 -8.24 -22.37 -0.08
C MET A 268 -7.38 -23.10 0.98
N ASN A 269 -6.17 -23.49 0.60
CA ASN A 269 -5.24 -24.14 1.52
C ASN A 269 -4.00 -23.25 1.72
N SER A 270 -3.33 -23.44 2.84
CA SER A 270 -2.15 -22.66 3.20
C SER A 270 -0.99 -22.79 2.20
N SER A 271 -0.87 -23.93 1.51
CA SER A 271 0.16 -24.12 0.49
C SER A 271 -0.08 -23.23 -0.73
N LEU A 272 -1.31 -23.20 -1.27
CA LEU A 272 -1.65 -22.31 -2.39
C LEU A 272 -1.57 -20.85 -2.01
N MET A 273 -1.94 -20.49 -0.79
CA MET A 273 -1.77 -19.12 -0.29
C MET A 273 -0.28 -18.75 -0.17
N ALA A 274 0.57 -19.66 0.28
CA ALA A 274 2.00 -19.44 0.32
C ALA A 274 2.60 -19.22 -1.07
N GLU A 275 2.17 -20.00 -2.08
CA GLU A 275 2.55 -19.81 -3.48
C GLU A 275 2.06 -18.46 -4.04
N TYR A 276 0.84 -18.04 -3.66
CA TYR A 276 0.29 -16.76 -4.07
C TYR A 276 1.09 -15.57 -3.49
N ILE A 277 1.46 -15.65 -2.21
CA ILE A 277 2.29 -14.62 -1.56
C ILE A 277 3.66 -14.52 -2.25
N GLU A 278 4.29 -15.66 -2.57
CA GLU A 278 5.54 -15.70 -3.33
C GLU A 278 5.40 -15.09 -4.73
N PHE A 279 4.29 -15.38 -5.42
CA PHE A 279 3.98 -14.79 -6.72
C PHE A 279 3.86 -13.27 -6.65
N VAL A 280 3.15 -12.74 -5.64
CA VAL A 280 3.01 -11.30 -5.42
C VAL A 280 4.36 -10.66 -5.09
N ALA A 281 5.16 -11.30 -4.24
CA ALA A 281 6.50 -10.85 -3.90
C ALA A 281 7.41 -10.76 -5.13
N ASP A 282 7.39 -11.79 -5.98
CA ASP A 282 8.16 -11.80 -7.24
C ASP A 282 7.72 -10.68 -8.21
N ARG A 283 6.42 -10.36 -8.23
CA ARG A 283 5.91 -9.24 -9.02
C ARG A 283 6.48 -7.92 -8.52
N LEU A 284 6.46 -7.67 -7.21
CA LEU A 284 7.01 -6.45 -6.61
C LEU A 284 8.52 -6.35 -6.84
N ILE A 285 9.28 -7.42 -6.62
CA ILE A 285 10.72 -7.47 -6.88
C ILE A 285 11.03 -7.08 -8.33
N TYR A 286 10.28 -7.62 -9.28
CA TYR A 286 10.45 -7.32 -10.69
C TYR A 286 10.12 -5.86 -11.02
N GLN A 287 9.04 -5.31 -10.43
CA GLN A 287 8.69 -3.90 -10.56
C GLN A 287 9.76 -2.95 -9.99
N LEU A 288 10.43 -3.35 -8.91
CA LEU A 288 11.58 -2.63 -8.34
C LEU A 288 12.85 -2.71 -9.19
N GLY A 289 12.86 -3.54 -10.25
CA GLY A 289 13.97 -3.69 -11.19
C GLY A 289 14.95 -4.82 -10.86
N TYR A 290 14.54 -5.79 -10.04
CA TYR A 290 15.39 -6.94 -9.65
C TYR A 290 14.85 -8.27 -10.18
N PRO A 291 15.72 -9.28 -10.37
CA PRO A 291 15.29 -10.62 -10.74
C PRO A 291 14.39 -11.26 -9.67
N LYS A 292 13.45 -12.08 -10.08
CA LYS A 292 12.57 -12.84 -9.21
C LYS A 292 13.34 -13.81 -8.31
N ILE A 293 12.79 -14.12 -7.14
CA ILE A 293 13.37 -15.06 -6.15
C ILE A 293 12.71 -16.44 -6.24
N TYR A 294 11.36 -16.45 -6.24
CA TYR A 294 10.58 -17.66 -6.05
C TYR A 294 10.23 -18.34 -7.38
N ASN A 295 10.00 -17.56 -8.44
CA ASN A 295 9.58 -18.01 -9.78
C ASN A 295 8.28 -18.81 -9.77
N THR A 296 7.39 -18.52 -8.82
CA THR A 296 6.06 -19.13 -8.72
C THR A 296 5.08 -18.49 -9.70
N THR A 297 4.05 -19.25 -10.03
CA THR A 297 2.91 -18.77 -10.83
C THR A 297 1.71 -18.52 -9.93
N ASN A 298 0.76 -17.68 -10.38
CA ASN A 298 -0.45 -17.44 -9.61
C ASN A 298 -1.30 -18.71 -9.55
N PRO A 299 -1.53 -19.29 -8.35
CA PRO A 299 -2.31 -20.52 -8.22
C PRO A 299 -3.83 -20.29 -8.28
N PHE A 300 -4.28 -19.02 -8.24
CA PHE A 300 -5.70 -18.65 -8.15
C PHE A 300 -6.19 -17.98 -9.43
N ASN A 301 -6.86 -18.73 -10.29
CA ASN A 301 -7.43 -18.21 -11.55
C ASN A 301 -8.42 -17.06 -11.32
N PHE A 302 -9.18 -17.08 -10.21
CA PHE A 302 -10.14 -16.02 -9.90
C PHE A 302 -9.45 -14.66 -9.64
N MET A 303 -8.24 -14.65 -9.14
CA MET A 303 -7.48 -13.41 -8.96
C MET A 303 -7.04 -12.78 -10.28
N GLN A 304 -6.87 -13.58 -11.34
CA GLN A 304 -6.60 -13.06 -12.68
C GLN A 304 -7.85 -12.39 -13.27
N LEU A 305 -9.02 -12.99 -13.09
CA LEU A 305 -10.30 -12.43 -13.56
C LEU A 305 -10.60 -11.09 -12.88
N ILE A 306 -10.41 -11.00 -11.57
CA ILE A 306 -10.61 -9.75 -10.81
C ILE A 306 -9.65 -8.66 -11.27
N SER A 307 -8.38 -9.00 -11.52
CA SER A 307 -7.40 -8.06 -12.07
C SER A 307 -7.80 -7.52 -13.44
N MET A 308 -8.47 -8.32 -14.25
CA MET A 308 -8.98 -7.90 -15.57
C MET A 308 -10.27 -7.07 -15.45
N GLU A 309 -11.18 -7.46 -14.58
CA GLU A 309 -12.41 -6.70 -14.29
C GLU A 309 -12.12 -5.33 -13.71
N ASN A 310 -11.16 -5.22 -12.79
CA ASN A 310 -10.75 -3.92 -12.24
C ASN A 310 -10.14 -2.99 -13.29
N LYS A 311 -9.48 -3.52 -14.31
CA LYS A 311 -8.95 -2.72 -15.42
C LYS A 311 -10.04 -2.24 -16.39
N THR A 312 -11.08 -3.03 -16.62
CA THR A 312 -12.20 -2.72 -17.53
C THR A 312 -13.32 -1.95 -16.84
N ASN A 313 -13.77 -2.39 -15.67
CA ASN A 313 -14.94 -1.81 -14.99
C ASN A 313 -14.68 -0.42 -14.35
N PHE A 314 -13.45 -0.08 -14.03
CA PHE A 314 -13.13 1.23 -13.48
C PHE A 314 -13.48 2.36 -14.46
N PHE A 315 -13.22 2.15 -15.75
CA PHE A 315 -13.57 3.13 -16.79
C PHE A 315 -15.05 3.08 -17.21
N GLU A 316 -15.70 1.92 -17.14
CA GLU A 316 -17.09 1.76 -17.59
C GLU A 316 -18.14 2.12 -16.52
N LYS A 317 -17.93 1.79 -15.25
CA LYS A 317 -18.93 2.05 -14.19
C LYS A 317 -19.05 3.51 -13.77
N ARG A 318 -17.95 4.29 -13.81
CA ARG A 318 -17.99 5.72 -13.44
C ARG A 318 -18.36 6.67 -14.58
N VAL A 319 -18.17 6.28 -15.84
CA VAL A 319 -18.62 7.07 -17.00
C VAL A 319 -20.15 7.11 -17.11
N GLY A 320 -20.86 6.16 -16.47
CA GLY A 320 -22.34 6.13 -16.45
C GLY A 320 -22.98 7.00 -15.37
N GLU A 321 -22.32 7.31 -14.26
CA GLU A 321 -22.93 7.99 -13.11
C GLU A 321 -22.43 9.42 -12.85
N TYR A 322 -21.21 9.75 -13.27
CA TYR A 322 -20.68 11.11 -13.20
C TYR A 322 -20.09 11.49 -14.55
N SER A 323 -20.83 12.28 -15.33
CA SER A 323 -20.23 13.08 -16.41
C SER A 323 -19.37 14.16 -15.75
N LEU A 324 -18.15 13.79 -15.36
CA LEU A 324 -17.12 14.77 -15.10
C LEU A 324 -16.85 15.46 -16.43
N ALA A 325 -17.39 16.68 -16.56
CA ALA A 325 -17.12 17.54 -17.67
C ALA A 325 -15.60 17.58 -17.92
N SER A 326 -15.19 17.09 -19.09
CA SER A 326 -13.98 17.47 -19.81
C SER A 326 -12.61 17.26 -19.18
N ILE A 327 -12.30 16.09 -18.62
CA ILE A 327 -10.89 15.69 -18.45
C ILE A 327 -10.47 14.59 -19.45
N ASP A 328 -11.40 13.94 -20.13
CA ASP A 328 -11.13 12.74 -20.93
C ASP A 328 -10.95 12.96 -22.44
N ASN A 329 -10.86 14.17 -22.94
CA ASN A 329 -10.70 14.40 -24.38
C ASN A 329 -9.51 15.28 -24.75
N GLU A 330 -8.40 15.18 -24.04
CA GLU A 330 -7.13 15.54 -24.63
C GLU A 330 -6.32 14.27 -24.96
N THR A 331 -6.69 13.62 -26.04
CA THR A 331 -5.70 13.04 -26.93
C THR A 331 -4.68 14.16 -27.14
N ILE A 332 -3.58 14.09 -26.41
CA ILE A 332 -2.44 14.99 -26.60
C ILE A 332 -1.92 14.69 -27.99
N ASN A 333 -2.39 15.43 -28.96
CA ASN A 333 -1.68 15.64 -30.20
C ASN A 333 -0.36 16.33 -29.82
N GLU A 334 0.74 15.64 -30.01
CA GLU A 334 2.10 16.09 -29.76
C GLU A 334 2.56 17.25 -30.64
N ASN A 335 1.69 18.13 -31.08
CA ASN A 335 2.06 19.32 -31.87
C ASN A 335 1.00 20.40 -31.73
N LYS A 336 0.95 21.06 -30.57
CA LYS A 336 0.51 22.47 -30.53
C LYS A 336 0.87 23.07 -29.15
N THR A 337 1.92 23.87 -29.18
CA THR A 337 2.12 24.99 -28.25
C THR A 337 1.05 26.03 -28.58
N GLU A 338 -0.03 26.08 -27.81
CA GLU A 338 -0.94 27.21 -27.82
C GLU A 338 -1.13 27.73 -26.39
N ASN A 339 -0.94 29.04 -26.31
CA ASN A 339 -1.05 29.87 -25.12
C ASN A 339 -2.44 29.70 -24.47
N LEU A 340 -2.48 29.33 -23.20
CA LEU A 340 -3.67 29.47 -22.37
C LEU A 340 -3.77 30.94 -21.93
N GLU A 341 -4.62 31.69 -22.61
CA GLU A 341 -5.11 32.95 -22.06
C GLU A 341 -6.14 32.67 -20.96
N PHE A 342 -5.82 33.14 -19.79
CA PHE A 342 -6.76 33.19 -18.66
C PHE A 342 -7.78 34.29 -18.96
N ASN A 343 -9.02 33.94 -19.24
CA ASN A 343 -10.12 34.86 -19.14
C ASN A 343 -10.72 34.76 -17.71
N ASP A 344 -10.54 35.84 -17.00
CA ASP A 344 -11.20 36.11 -15.71
C ASP A 344 -12.71 36.09 -15.87
N VAL A 345 -13.40 35.17 -15.18
CA VAL A 345 -14.78 35.39 -14.73
C VAL A 345 -14.95 34.77 -13.34
N PHE A 346 -15.42 35.60 -12.41
CA PHE A 346 -15.65 35.44 -10.99
C PHE A 346 -16.24 34.11 -10.53
#